data_eaab5eb7b7fbabbc101944e8c06f7db5
#
_entry.id   eaab5eb7b7fbabbc101944e8c06f7db5
#
_cell.length_a   1.000
_cell.length_b   1.000
_cell.length_c   1.000
_cell.angle_alpha   90.00
_cell.angle_beta   90.00
_cell.angle_gamma   90.00
#
_symmetry.space_group_name_H-M   'P 1'
#
loop_
_entity.id
_entity.type
_entity.pdbx_description
1 polymer ?
#
loop_
_entity_poly.entity_id
_entity_poly.type
_entity_poly.pdbx_seq_one_letter_code
_entity_poly.pdbx_strand_id
1 'polypeptide(L)'
;NFEIFRELLDKNHMLDQAHDFFRASGALTAIEYKDVIEAQLRTYLKGGFQLLSLNDFTVQGYAPVGILDPFWNTKGLITPEKWREFCAPTVALLRFDKRALYNDEVFEGKAEIYNYGPTLLKNAKINWSITDSNGKTLKSGKLKTQTVGKNGVFPLGSFSYALNNITETQKLTVHLSVAHVKNSWDIWVYPRHSNLMQ
;
A
#
# COMPACT_ATOMS: atom_id res chain seq x y z
N ASN A 1 13.23 16.53 22.96
CA ASN A 1 13.49 15.80 21.69
C ASN A 1 13.32 16.71 20.47
N PHE A 2 12.25 17.51 20.36
CA PHE A 2 12.02 18.39 19.19
C PHE A 2 13.08 19.47 19.04
N GLU A 3 13.58 20.03 20.12
CA GLU A 3 14.70 20.99 20.11
C GLU A 3 15.95 20.35 19.53
N ILE A 4 16.29 19.14 19.95
CA ILE A 4 17.46 18.40 19.44
C ILE A 4 17.34 18.16 17.94
N PHE A 5 16.15 17.73 17.45
CA PHE A 5 15.91 17.54 16.02
C PHE A 5 16.04 18.85 15.25
N ARG A 6 15.50 19.92 15.78
CA ARG A 6 15.61 21.25 15.18
C ARG A 6 17.07 21.72 15.08
N GLU A 7 17.83 21.58 16.16
CA GLU A 7 19.26 21.92 16.19
C GLU A 7 20.07 21.10 15.18
N LEU A 8 19.79 19.79 15.08
CA LEU A 8 20.45 18.90 14.11
C LEU A 8 20.12 19.27 12.67
N LEU A 9 18.87 19.59 12.36
CA LEU A 9 18.46 20.04 11.04
C LEU A 9 19.11 21.39 10.69
N ASP A 10 19.11 22.35 11.62
CA ASP A 10 19.72 23.66 11.43
C ASP A 10 21.22 23.53 11.16
N LYS A 11 21.92 22.73 11.97
CA LYS A 11 23.36 22.44 11.81
C LYS A 11 23.71 21.84 10.45
N ASN A 12 22.79 21.09 9.85
CA ASN A 12 22.94 20.45 8.54
C ASN A 12 22.32 21.27 7.39
N HIS A 13 21.85 22.48 7.64
CA HIS A 13 21.21 23.35 6.64
C HIS A 13 19.96 22.70 5.99
N MET A 14 19.17 21.96 6.79
CA MET A 14 17.99 21.20 6.34
C MET A 14 16.71 21.59 7.10
N LEU A 15 16.74 22.69 7.86
CA LEU A 15 15.62 23.07 8.71
C LEU A 15 14.35 23.40 7.91
N ASP A 16 14.50 23.99 6.74
CA ASP A 16 13.43 24.30 5.78
C ASP A 16 12.75 23.04 5.23
N GLN A 17 13.42 21.90 5.23
CA GLN A 17 12.91 20.60 4.78
C GLN A 17 12.21 19.78 5.88
N ALA A 18 12.19 20.26 7.12
CA ALA A 18 11.66 19.53 8.27
C ALA A 18 10.22 19.03 8.06
N HIS A 19 9.38 19.83 7.43
CA HIS A 19 7.99 19.47 7.12
C HIS A 19 7.91 18.37 6.07
N ASP A 20 8.76 18.40 5.06
CA ASP A 20 8.79 17.39 4.01
C ASP A 20 9.29 16.05 4.55
N PHE A 21 10.31 16.05 5.41
CA PHE A 21 10.75 14.83 6.11
C PHE A 21 9.67 14.24 6.99
N PHE A 22 8.92 15.06 7.72
CA PHE A 22 7.80 14.59 8.52
C PHE A 22 6.72 13.95 7.66
N ARG A 23 6.33 14.60 6.56
CA ARG A 23 5.31 14.05 5.64
C ARG A 23 5.78 12.78 4.95
N ALA A 24 7.01 12.74 4.47
CA ALA A 24 7.58 11.57 3.81
C ALA A 24 7.66 10.36 4.76
N SER A 25 8.15 10.58 5.98
CA SER A 25 8.20 9.55 7.04
C SER A 25 6.81 9.04 7.40
N GLY A 26 5.85 9.95 7.58
CA GLY A 26 4.47 9.58 7.87
C GLY A 26 3.78 8.81 6.72
N ALA A 27 4.04 9.18 5.47
CA ALA A 27 3.55 8.45 4.31
C ALA A 27 4.14 7.04 4.24
N LEU A 28 5.44 6.88 4.54
CA LEU A 28 6.09 5.57 4.64
C LEU A 28 5.44 4.72 5.75
N THR A 29 5.21 5.30 6.92
CA THR A 29 4.53 4.61 8.04
C THR A 29 3.16 4.07 7.63
N ALA A 30 2.37 4.82 6.87
CA ALA A 30 1.07 4.36 6.36
C ALA A 30 1.20 3.15 5.41
N ILE A 31 2.25 3.13 4.57
CA ILE A 31 2.56 2.00 3.67
C ILE A 31 2.98 0.77 4.49
N GLU A 32 3.83 0.95 5.49
CA GLU A 32 4.30 -0.13 6.38
C GLU A 32 3.14 -0.76 7.16
N TYR A 33 2.24 0.04 7.73
CA TYR A 33 1.02 -0.47 8.38
C TYR A 33 0.20 -1.32 7.41
N LYS A 34 0.00 -0.84 6.19
CA LYS A 34 -0.73 -1.59 5.16
C LYS A 34 -0.06 -2.93 4.88
N ASP A 35 1.25 -2.93 4.62
CA ASP A 35 1.99 -4.14 4.27
C ASP A 35 1.98 -5.17 5.42
N VAL A 36 2.17 -4.72 6.66
CA VAL A 36 2.14 -5.59 7.85
C VAL A 36 0.73 -6.14 8.09
N ILE A 37 -0.31 -5.31 8.01
CA ILE A 37 -1.69 -5.77 8.19
C ILE A 37 -2.06 -6.79 7.09
N GLU A 38 -1.77 -6.51 5.83
CA GLU A 38 -2.03 -7.45 4.74
C GLU A 38 -1.26 -8.77 4.90
N ALA A 39 -0.01 -8.75 5.40
CA ALA A 39 0.75 -9.95 5.72
C ALA A 39 0.08 -10.75 6.85
N GLN A 40 -0.43 -10.07 7.89
CA GLN A 40 -1.19 -10.73 8.96
C GLN A 40 -2.48 -11.37 8.45
N LEU A 41 -3.23 -10.67 7.58
CA LEU A 41 -4.46 -11.20 7.00
C LEU A 41 -4.23 -12.48 6.15
N ARG A 42 -3.04 -12.61 5.54
CA ARG A 42 -2.64 -13.80 4.76
C ARG A 42 -2.18 -14.97 5.62
N THR A 43 -1.89 -14.73 6.90
CA THR A 43 -1.34 -15.78 7.77
C THR A 43 -2.44 -16.75 8.22
N TYR A 44 -2.28 -18.01 7.85
CA TYR A 44 -3.24 -19.07 8.17
C TYR A 44 -3.39 -19.28 9.70
N LEU A 45 -4.61 -19.51 10.15
CA LEU A 45 -4.99 -19.76 11.55
C LEU A 45 -4.61 -18.65 12.56
N LYS A 46 -4.42 -17.41 12.11
CA LYS A 46 -4.30 -16.29 13.05
C LYS A 46 -5.66 -15.83 13.56
N GLY A 47 -5.76 -15.63 14.86
CA GLY A 47 -6.96 -15.09 15.51
C GLY A 47 -7.16 -13.60 15.33
N GLY A 48 -6.16 -12.87 14.81
CA GLY A 48 -6.19 -11.43 14.59
C GLY A 48 -4.84 -10.77 14.79
N PHE A 49 -4.82 -9.46 14.88
CA PHE A 49 -3.63 -8.67 15.20
C PHE A 49 -4.00 -7.53 16.16
N GLN A 50 -3.02 -7.00 16.84
CA GLN A 50 -3.12 -5.78 17.62
C GLN A 50 -2.23 -4.71 17.01
N LEU A 51 -2.77 -3.48 16.92
CA LEU A 51 -2.04 -2.31 16.51
C LEU A 51 -1.63 -1.50 17.74
N LEU A 52 -0.34 -1.33 17.94
CA LEU A 52 0.22 -0.48 18.97
C LEU A 52 1.03 0.65 18.29
N SER A 53 0.51 1.83 18.15
CA SER A 53 -0.75 2.40 18.60
C SER A 53 -1.42 3.12 17.41
N LEU A 54 -2.74 3.33 17.46
CA LEU A 54 -3.43 4.10 16.43
C LEU A 54 -3.10 5.60 16.53
N ASN A 55 -2.90 6.11 17.73
CA ASN A 55 -2.54 7.48 18.03
C ASN A 55 -1.13 7.58 18.61
N ASP A 56 -0.55 8.77 18.51
CA ASP A 56 0.74 9.08 19.12
C ASP A 56 0.70 8.89 20.63
N PHE A 57 1.82 8.44 21.18
CA PHE A 57 2.01 8.22 22.61
C PHE A 57 2.86 9.35 23.19
N THR A 58 2.33 10.09 24.14
CA THR A 58 2.96 11.29 24.70
C THR A 58 3.81 11.03 25.95
N VAL A 59 3.74 9.82 26.52
CA VAL A 59 4.55 9.38 27.64
C VAL A 59 5.86 8.78 27.17
N GLN A 60 6.93 8.78 27.99
CA GLN A 60 8.27 8.29 27.64
C GLN A 60 8.99 9.11 26.54
N GLY A 61 8.83 10.42 26.55
CA GLY A 61 9.54 11.34 25.66
C GLY A 61 8.92 11.55 24.28
N TYR A 62 7.66 11.23 24.11
CA TYR A 62 6.87 11.37 22.88
C TYR A 62 7.27 10.41 21.76
N ALA A 63 6.37 9.51 21.46
CA ALA A 63 6.51 8.56 20.35
C ALA A 63 5.48 8.89 19.24
N PRO A 64 5.87 9.62 18.16
CA PRO A 64 4.97 10.02 17.08
C PRO A 64 4.75 8.88 16.06
N VAL A 65 4.40 7.70 16.54
CA VAL A 65 4.24 6.47 15.75
C VAL A 65 2.84 6.25 15.20
N GLY A 66 1.85 7.00 15.72
CA GLY A 66 0.45 6.86 15.35
C GLY A 66 0.10 7.47 14.00
N ILE A 67 -0.98 6.98 13.42
CA ILE A 67 -1.66 7.60 12.26
C ILE A 67 -2.41 8.88 12.68
N LEU A 68 -2.83 8.92 13.95
CA LEU A 68 -3.48 10.05 14.58
C LEU A 68 -2.54 10.74 15.56
N ASP A 69 -2.81 12.01 15.86
CA ASP A 69 -2.13 12.74 16.92
C ASP A 69 -2.58 12.28 18.33
N PRO A 70 -1.98 12.77 19.44
CA PRO A 70 -2.38 12.39 20.78
C PRO A 70 -3.83 12.74 21.14
N PHE A 71 -4.45 13.66 20.42
CA PHE A 71 -5.83 14.11 20.61
C PHE A 71 -6.82 13.42 19.66
N TRP A 72 -6.36 12.39 18.93
CA TRP A 72 -7.15 11.64 17.95
C TRP A 72 -7.50 12.41 16.67
N ASN A 73 -6.85 13.54 16.41
CA ASN A 73 -6.98 14.24 15.14
C ASN A 73 -6.15 13.57 14.05
N THR A 74 -6.59 13.70 12.81
CA THR A 74 -5.82 13.20 11.68
C THR A 74 -4.54 14.01 11.48
N LYS A 75 -3.44 13.31 11.22
CA LYS A 75 -2.18 13.92 10.76
C LYS A 75 -2.15 14.12 9.24
N GLY A 76 -3.22 13.77 8.51
CA GLY A 76 -3.30 13.86 7.06
C GLY A 76 -2.44 12.83 6.30
N LEU A 77 -2.00 11.76 6.97
CA LEU A 77 -1.13 10.72 6.39
C LEU A 77 -1.91 9.71 5.54
N ILE A 78 -3.12 9.38 5.95
CA ILE A 78 -4.03 8.45 5.27
C ILE A 78 -5.48 8.80 5.59
N THR A 79 -6.39 8.58 4.64
CA THR A 79 -7.81 8.79 4.89
C THR A 79 -8.47 7.53 5.48
N PRO A 80 -9.61 7.66 6.20
CA PRO A 80 -10.35 6.51 6.72
C PRO A 80 -10.80 5.54 5.63
N GLU A 81 -11.10 6.04 4.42
CA GLU A 81 -11.48 5.21 3.26
C GLU A 81 -10.30 4.34 2.81
N LYS A 82 -9.11 4.94 2.71
CA LYS A 82 -7.88 4.21 2.35
C LYS A 82 -7.48 3.20 3.42
N TRP A 83 -7.62 3.55 4.70
CA TRP A 83 -7.39 2.61 5.80
C TRP A 83 -8.29 1.38 5.71
N ARG A 84 -9.57 1.57 5.39
CA ARG A 84 -10.54 0.48 5.23
C ARG A 84 -10.28 -0.41 3.99
N GLU A 85 -9.49 0.01 3.02
CA GLU A 85 -9.12 -0.83 1.90
C GLU A 85 -8.32 -2.07 2.33
N PHE A 86 -7.55 -1.99 3.44
CA PHE A 86 -6.73 -3.08 3.95
C PHE A 86 -7.02 -3.50 5.40
N CYS A 87 -7.81 -2.73 6.14
CA CYS A 87 -8.18 -3.02 7.52
C CYS A 87 -9.71 -3.13 7.62
N ALA A 88 -10.25 -4.27 7.18
CA ALA A 88 -11.68 -4.55 7.14
C ALA A 88 -11.94 -6.06 7.22
N PRO A 89 -13.19 -6.50 7.51
CA PRO A 89 -13.53 -7.92 7.53
C PRO A 89 -13.41 -8.63 6.17
N THR A 90 -13.43 -7.87 5.08
CA THR A 90 -13.21 -8.38 3.72
C THR A 90 -12.24 -7.47 3.00
N VAL A 91 -11.11 -8.03 2.54
CA VAL A 91 -10.00 -7.27 1.95
C VAL A 91 -9.50 -7.95 0.69
N ALA A 92 -9.44 -7.20 -0.42
CA ALA A 92 -8.74 -7.62 -1.63
C ALA A 92 -7.23 -7.55 -1.39
N LEU A 93 -6.51 -8.61 -1.70
CA LEU A 93 -5.07 -8.76 -1.45
C LEU A 93 -4.33 -9.05 -2.75
N LEU A 94 -3.10 -8.58 -2.84
CA LEU A 94 -2.22 -8.82 -3.99
C LEU A 94 -0.84 -9.25 -3.51
N ARG A 95 -0.33 -10.38 -4.03
CA ARG A 95 1.06 -10.79 -3.85
C ARG A 95 1.86 -10.40 -5.06
N PHE A 96 2.99 -9.77 -4.85
CA PHE A 96 4.01 -9.44 -5.84
C PHE A 96 5.36 -9.36 -5.14
N ASP A 97 6.44 -9.56 -5.90
CA ASP A 97 7.76 -9.80 -5.28
C ASP A 97 8.43 -8.53 -4.76
N LYS A 98 8.32 -7.42 -5.50
CA LYS A 98 9.00 -6.16 -5.15
C LYS A 98 8.23 -4.94 -5.66
N ARG A 99 8.48 -3.80 -5.01
CA ARG A 99 7.86 -2.53 -5.38
C ARG A 99 8.67 -1.72 -6.40
N ALA A 100 9.98 -1.94 -6.45
CA ALA A 100 10.86 -1.28 -7.40
C ALA A 100 11.25 -2.25 -8.51
N LEU A 101 10.95 -1.89 -9.76
CA LEU A 101 11.20 -2.71 -10.95
C LEU A 101 11.95 -1.90 -12.00
N TYR A 102 12.64 -2.60 -12.89
CA TYR A 102 13.14 -2.00 -14.12
C TYR A 102 12.14 -2.16 -15.27
N ASN A 103 12.24 -1.32 -16.29
CA ASN A 103 11.33 -1.36 -17.43
C ASN A 103 11.52 -2.58 -18.36
N ASP A 104 12.61 -3.34 -18.22
CA ASP A 104 12.82 -4.61 -18.91
C ASP A 104 12.21 -5.82 -18.15
N GLU A 105 11.57 -5.57 -17.02
CA GLU A 105 10.92 -6.61 -16.23
C GLU A 105 9.41 -6.69 -16.52
N VAL A 106 8.81 -7.74 -16.00
CA VAL A 106 7.36 -7.96 -16.02
C VAL A 106 6.84 -7.86 -14.59
N PHE A 107 5.86 -7.00 -14.36
CA PHE A 107 5.11 -7.03 -13.11
C PHE A 107 4.17 -8.23 -13.10
N GLU A 108 4.24 -9.04 -12.05
CA GLU A 108 3.36 -10.18 -11.82
C GLU A 108 2.59 -10.00 -10.52
N GLY A 109 1.26 -10.06 -10.60
CA GLY A 109 0.36 -9.95 -9.46
C GLY A 109 -0.48 -11.21 -9.29
N LYS A 110 -0.45 -11.80 -8.07
CA LYS A 110 -1.33 -12.91 -7.68
C LYS A 110 -2.42 -12.35 -6.78
N ALA A 111 -3.65 -12.31 -7.31
CA ALA A 111 -4.82 -11.77 -6.59
C ALA A 111 -5.37 -12.78 -5.59
N GLU A 112 -5.68 -12.32 -4.41
CA GLU A 112 -6.31 -13.07 -3.33
C GLU A 112 -7.41 -12.23 -2.70
N ILE A 113 -8.27 -12.85 -1.89
CA ILE A 113 -9.23 -12.15 -1.05
C ILE A 113 -9.29 -12.78 0.33
N TYR A 114 -9.12 -11.96 1.36
CA TYR A 114 -9.44 -12.28 2.74
C TYR A 114 -10.93 -12.00 2.97
N ASN A 115 -11.69 -13.01 3.43
CA ASN A 115 -13.11 -12.85 3.70
C ASN A 115 -13.51 -13.49 5.04
N TYR A 116 -13.55 -12.66 6.07
CA TYR A 116 -14.12 -12.96 7.38
C TYR A 116 -15.38 -12.10 7.64
N GLY A 117 -15.92 -11.54 6.56
CA GLY A 117 -17.20 -10.86 6.59
C GLY A 117 -18.39 -11.83 6.83
N PRO A 118 -19.57 -11.28 7.09
CA PRO A 118 -20.75 -12.07 7.46
C PRO A 118 -21.28 -12.95 6.31
N THR A 119 -20.96 -12.62 5.07
CA THR A 119 -21.53 -13.29 3.89
C THR A 119 -20.45 -13.80 2.93
N LEU A 120 -20.78 -14.86 2.21
CA LEU A 120 -20.00 -15.26 1.04
C LEU A 120 -20.25 -14.29 -0.14
N LEU A 121 -19.28 -14.15 -1.04
CA LEU A 121 -19.41 -13.30 -2.23
C LEU A 121 -19.80 -14.16 -3.43
N LYS A 122 -21.09 -14.19 -3.76
CA LYS A 122 -21.61 -14.92 -4.93
C LYS A 122 -21.23 -14.21 -6.22
N ASN A 123 -20.73 -14.97 -7.21
CA ASN A 123 -20.42 -14.45 -8.54
C ASN A 123 -19.57 -13.17 -8.49
N ALA A 124 -18.55 -13.17 -7.64
CA ALA A 124 -17.68 -12.01 -7.47
C ALA A 124 -16.95 -11.68 -8.77
N LYS A 125 -17.24 -10.51 -9.32
CA LYS A 125 -16.50 -9.95 -10.46
C LYS A 125 -15.16 -9.45 -9.95
N ILE A 126 -14.09 -9.82 -10.64
CA ILE A 126 -12.71 -9.49 -10.26
C ILE A 126 -12.11 -8.67 -11.40
N ASN A 127 -11.80 -7.41 -11.14
CA ASN A 127 -11.19 -6.52 -12.11
C ASN A 127 -9.87 -5.99 -11.55
N TRP A 128 -8.91 -5.78 -12.43
CA TRP A 128 -7.66 -5.15 -12.09
C TRP A 128 -7.30 -4.08 -13.12
N SER A 129 -6.53 -3.09 -12.72
CA SER A 129 -5.94 -2.10 -13.62
C SER A 129 -4.62 -1.58 -13.08
N ILE A 130 -3.82 -1.04 -13.98
CA ILE A 130 -2.57 -0.34 -13.66
C ILE A 130 -2.69 1.06 -14.25
N THR A 131 -2.47 2.07 -13.41
CA THR A 131 -2.52 3.48 -13.80
C THR A 131 -1.17 4.15 -13.58
N ASP A 132 -0.88 5.18 -14.37
CA ASP A 132 0.26 6.06 -14.13
C ASP A 132 -0.05 7.11 -13.03
N SER A 133 0.93 7.97 -12.75
CA SER A 133 0.82 9.05 -11.75
C SER A 133 -0.26 10.09 -12.08
N ASN A 134 -0.67 10.19 -13.33
CA ASN A 134 -1.73 11.10 -13.81
C ASN A 134 -3.12 10.43 -13.78
N GLY A 135 -3.21 9.18 -13.32
CA GLY A 135 -4.46 8.40 -13.29
C GLY A 135 -4.86 7.80 -14.64
N LYS A 136 -4.01 7.89 -15.68
CA LYS A 136 -4.27 7.25 -16.97
C LYS A 136 -4.10 5.74 -16.83
N THR A 137 -5.09 4.99 -17.28
CA THR A 137 -5.02 3.53 -17.32
C THR A 137 -4.06 3.05 -18.40
N LEU A 138 -2.99 2.37 -18.01
CA LEU A 138 -2.02 1.75 -18.92
C LEU A 138 -2.46 0.35 -19.35
N LYS A 139 -3.05 -0.41 -18.41
CA LYS A 139 -3.56 -1.76 -18.64
C LYS A 139 -4.71 -2.05 -17.70
N SER A 140 -5.65 -2.85 -18.15
CA SER A 140 -6.73 -3.38 -17.31
C SER A 140 -7.13 -4.77 -17.77
N GLY A 141 -7.78 -5.52 -16.88
CA GLY A 141 -8.29 -6.85 -17.20
C GLY A 141 -9.27 -7.37 -16.17
N LYS A 142 -9.79 -8.54 -16.46
CA LYS A 142 -10.72 -9.27 -15.59
C LYS A 142 -10.15 -10.66 -15.31
N LEU A 143 -10.31 -11.14 -14.09
CA LEU A 143 -10.08 -12.52 -13.74
C LEU A 143 -11.41 -13.29 -13.75
N LYS A 144 -11.32 -14.62 -13.68
CA LYS A 144 -12.50 -15.47 -13.70
C LYS A 144 -13.42 -15.14 -12.53
N THR A 145 -14.67 -14.84 -12.84
CA THR A 145 -15.72 -14.67 -11.83
C THR A 145 -15.89 -15.95 -11.04
N GLN A 146 -15.94 -15.85 -9.72
CA GLN A 146 -16.09 -17.02 -8.85
C GLN A 146 -16.85 -16.68 -7.58
N THR A 147 -17.33 -17.71 -6.88
CA THR A 147 -17.91 -17.57 -5.55
C THR A 147 -16.79 -17.68 -4.52
N VAL A 148 -16.68 -16.68 -3.65
CA VAL A 148 -15.71 -16.64 -2.55
C VAL A 148 -16.38 -17.09 -1.26
N GLY A 149 -15.80 -18.06 -0.59
CA GLY A 149 -16.26 -18.56 0.71
C GLY A 149 -16.09 -17.55 1.84
N LYS A 150 -16.37 -17.99 3.06
CA LYS A 150 -16.13 -17.23 4.31
C LYS A 150 -15.00 -17.86 5.12
N ASN A 151 -14.48 -17.08 6.07
CA ASN A 151 -13.52 -17.53 7.08
C ASN A 151 -12.21 -18.05 6.47
N GLY A 152 -11.65 -17.31 5.54
CA GLY A 152 -10.41 -17.71 4.90
C GLY A 152 -9.85 -16.70 3.93
N VAL A 153 -8.70 -17.07 3.35
CA VAL A 153 -8.07 -16.40 2.21
C VAL A 153 -8.23 -17.28 0.99
N PHE A 154 -8.72 -16.71 -0.08
CA PHE A 154 -9.06 -17.45 -1.30
C PHE A 154 -8.27 -16.90 -2.49
N PRO A 155 -7.61 -17.76 -3.29
CA PRO A 155 -6.94 -17.34 -4.50
C PRO A 155 -7.96 -16.93 -5.57
N LEU A 156 -7.64 -15.87 -6.30
CA LEU A 156 -8.52 -15.32 -7.33
C LEU A 156 -7.95 -15.45 -8.74
N GLY A 157 -6.65 -15.77 -8.87
CA GLY A 157 -5.91 -15.85 -10.12
C GLY A 157 -4.75 -14.87 -10.17
N SER A 158 -4.09 -14.78 -11.32
CA SER A 158 -2.93 -13.93 -11.53
C SER A 158 -3.07 -13.12 -12.81
N PHE A 159 -2.28 -12.04 -12.88
CA PHE A 159 -2.15 -11.21 -14.06
C PHE A 159 -0.72 -10.67 -14.15
N SER A 160 -0.34 -10.23 -15.34
CA SER A 160 0.98 -9.67 -15.58
C SER A 160 0.91 -8.43 -16.47
N TYR A 161 1.94 -7.60 -16.39
CA TYR A 161 2.11 -6.42 -17.23
C TYR A 161 3.59 -6.21 -17.55
N ALA A 162 3.94 -6.26 -18.84
CA ALA A 162 5.29 -5.95 -19.32
C ALA A 162 5.52 -4.43 -19.21
N LEU A 163 6.64 -4.04 -18.61
CA LEU A 163 6.96 -2.65 -18.30
C LEU A 163 7.76 -1.94 -19.40
N ASN A 164 8.01 -2.60 -20.53
CA ASN A 164 8.89 -2.13 -21.61
C ASN A 164 8.46 -0.82 -22.29
N ASN A 165 7.22 -0.42 -22.11
CA ASN A 165 6.71 0.87 -22.62
C ASN A 165 6.95 2.05 -21.66
N ILE A 166 7.57 1.79 -20.50
CA ILE A 166 7.90 2.83 -19.51
C ILE A 166 9.29 3.37 -19.83
N THR A 167 9.35 4.58 -20.34
CA THR A 167 10.60 5.21 -20.80
C THR A 167 11.21 6.18 -19.78
N GLU A 168 10.44 6.58 -18.77
CA GLU A 168 10.87 7.49 -17.71
C GLU A 168 10.55 6.90 -16.34
N THR A 169 11.34 7.30 -15.32
CA THR A 169 11.07 6.90 -13.94
C THR A 169 9.70 7.40 -13.51
N GLN A 170 8.83 6.47 -13.12
CA GLN A 170 7.51 6.83 -12.65
C GLN A 170 6.93 5.84 -11.63
N LYS A 171 5.99 6.36 -10.85
CA LYS A 171 5.15 5.56 -9.98
C LYS A 171 3.94 5.07 -10.75
N LEU A 172 3.65 3.79 -10.65
CA LEU A 172 2.42 3.17 -11.13
C LEU A 172 1.59 2.72 -9.94
N THR A 173 0.26 2.76 -10.07
CA THR A 173 -0.64 2.22 -9.07
C THR A 173 -1.39 1.01 -9.64
N VAL A 174 -1.26 -0.12 -8.96
CA VAL A 174 -1.99 -1.36 -9.27
C VAL A 174 -3.28 -1.38 -8.47
N HIS A 175 -4.40 -1.52 -9.13
CA HIS A 175 -5.73 -1.57 -8.52
C HIS A 175 -6.31 -2.97 -8.66
N LEU A 176 -6.97 -3.44 -7.61
CA LEU A 176 -7.74 -4.68 -7.61
C LEU A 176 -9.12 -4.42 -7.01
N SER A 177 -10.18 -4.81 -7.70
CA SER A 177 -11.53 -4.80 -7.17
C SER A 177 -12.14 -6.19 -7.23
N VAL A 178 -12.79 -6.61 -6.14
CA VAL A 178 -13.45 -7.89 -5.98
C VAL A 178 -14.84 -7.65 -5.42
N ALA A 179 -15.87 -7.86 -6.23
CA ALA A 179 -17.25 -7.51 -5.88
C ALA A 179 -17.36 -6.01 -5.48
N HIS A 180 -17.62 -5.74 -4.20
CA HIS A 180 -17.78 -4.39 -3.64
C HIS A 180 -16.53 -3.86 -2.91
N VAL A 181 -15.48 -4.67 -2.76
CA VAL A 181 -14.23 -4.24 -2.12
C VAL A 181 -13.18 -3.87 -3.14
N LYS A 182 -12.30 -2.95 -2.78
CA LYS A 182 -11.19 -2.49 -3.62
C LYS A 182 -9.95 -2.30 -2.77
N ASN A 183 -8.79 -2.39 -3.41
CA ASN A 183 -7.50 -2.10 -2.81
C ASN A 183 -6.52 -1.65 -3.89
N SER A 184 -5.40 -1.04 -3.51
CA SER A 184 -4.39 -0.55 -4.45
C SER A 184 -2.99 -0.58 -3.85
N TRP A 185 -1.98 -0.72 -4.71
CA TRP A 185 -0.56 -0.79 -4.34
C TRP A 185 0.27 0.02 -5.30
N ASP A 186 1.18 0.82 -4.78
CA ASP A 186 2.13 1.58 -5.57
C ASP A 186 3.38 0.74 -5.86
N ILE A 187 3.85 0.83 -7.11
CA ILE A 187 5.14 0.31 -7.57
C ILE A 187 5.89 1.41 -8.31
N TRP A 188 7.22 1.33 -8.31
CA TRP A 188 8.10 2.31 -8.97
C TRP A 188 8.85 1.62 -10.09
N VAL A 189 8.80 2.20 -11.28
CA VAL A 189 9.47 1.66 -12.46
C VAL A 189 10.59 2.60 -12.89
N TYR A 190 11.78 2.03 -13.08
CA TYR A 190 13.00 2.73 -13.46
C TYR A 190 13.44 2.23 -14.83
N PRO A 191 13.69 3.11 -15.81
CA PRO A 191 14.31 2.70 -17.07
C PRO A 191 15.72 2.18 -16.81
N ARG A 192 16.12 1.09 -17.49
CA ARG A 192 17.54 0.76 -17.57
C ARG A 192 18.19 1.74 -18.53
N HIS A 193 19.02 2.61 -18.00
CA HIS A 193 19.85 3.46 -18.83
C HIS A 193 20.91 2.61 -19.52
N SER A 194 20.76 2.41 -20.80
CA SER A 194 21.78 1.75 -21.62
C SER A 194 23.02 2.63 -21.88
N ASN A 195 23.02 3.92 -21.47
CA ASN A 195 24.09 4.86 -21.81
C ASN A 195 24.31 5.92 -20.70
N LEU A 196 24.99 5.51 -19.63
CA LEU A 196 25.70 6.45 -18.75
C LEU A 196 27.23 6.34 -18.94
N MET A 197 27.68 6.00 -20.14
CA MET A 197 29.08 6.10 -20.55
C MET A 197 29.14 6.72 -21.96
N GLN A 198 29.06 8.03 -22.01
CA GLN A 198 29.72 8.86 -23.03
C GLN A 198 30.24 10.14 -22.39
#